data_2cbbd7d88a98d09b49a7aa4983b589cb
#
_entry.id   2cbbd7d88a98d09b49a7aa4983b589cb
#
_cell.length_a   1.000
_cell.length_b   1.000
_cell.length_c   1.000
_cell.angle_alpha   90.00
_cell.angle_beta   90.00
_cell.angle_gamma   90.00
#
_symmetry.space_group_name_H-M   'P 1'
#
loop_
_entity.id
_entity.type
_entity.pdbx_description
1 polymer ?
#
loop_
_entity_poly.entity_id
_entity_poly.type
_entity_poly.pdbx_seq_one_letter_code
_entity_poly.pdbx_strand_id
1 'polypeptide(L)'
;MRYLVRPGDVAPYSPANHTGTRNFRLIGPETVGASQVEVLIGEIERGKGALPHAHPGIEQVCYLLEGEARVEVGEEKFDLRPGEACFFPADVMHKFTVKSERVRVMVIYAPPYLEKGARLAP
;
A
#
# COMPACT_ATOMS: atom_id res chain seq x y z
N MET A 1 20.43 8.92 -13.87
CA MET A 1 19.19 8.39 -13.29
C MET A 1 18.33 9.53 -12.76
N ARG A 2 17.06 9.45 -12.98
CA ARG A 2 16.13 10.44 -12.45
C ARG A 2 15.66 9.97 -11.08
N TYR A 3 15.61 10.89 -10.12
CA TYR A 3 15.19 10.57 -8.75
C TYR A 3 13.79 11.08 -8.41
N LEU A 4 13.17 11.84 -9.31
CA LEU A 4 11.78 12.27 -9.16
C LEU A 4 10.86 11.35 -9.97
N VAL A 5 9.83 10.81 -9.33
CA VAL A 5 8.84 9.96 -9.98
C VAL A 5 7.45 10.53 -9.67
N ARG A 6 6.66 10.78 -10.70
CA ARG A 6 5.27 11.23 -10.57
C ARG A 6 4.32 10.08 -10.88
N PRO A 7 3.10 10.08 -10.34
CA PRO A 7 2.14 8.99 -10.64
C PRO A 7 1.95 8.77 -12.14
N GLY A 8 1.97 9.83 -12.96
CA GLY A 8 1.84 9.72 -14.40
C GLY A 8 3.04 9.08 -15.10
N ASP A 9 4.15 8.91 -14.41
CA ASP A 9 5.36 8.28 -14.98
C ASP A 9 5.32 6.75 -14.90
N VAL A 10 4.37 6.19 -14.16
CA VAL A 10 4.28 4.74 -13.91
C VAL A 10 2.90 4.21 -14.28
N ALA A 11 2.84 2.98 -14.75
CA ALA A 11 1.58 2.31 -15.03
C ALA A 11 1.03 1.74 -13.70
N PRO A 12 -0.24 2.00 -13.39
CA PRO A 12 -0.84 1.40 -12.20
C PRO A 12 -1.00 -0.12 -12.39
N TYR A 13 -1.09 -0.83 -11.28
CA TYR A 13 -1.34 -2.27 -11.26
C TYR A 13 -2.35 -2.61 -10.17
N SER A 14 -3.04 -3.75 -10.36
CA SER A 14 -3.89 -4.32 -9.32
C SER A 14 -3.10 -5.44 -8.64
N PRO A 15 -2.79 -5.34 -7.33
CA PRO A 15 -2.00 -6.36 -6.65
C PRO A 15 -2.67 -7.73 -6.69
N ALA A 16 -1.86 -8.79 -6.68
CA ALA A 16 -2.36 -10.14 -6.55
C ALA A 16 -3.14 -10.28 -5.25
N ASN A 17 -4.23 -11.05 -5.27
CA ASN A 17 -5.12 -11.28 -4.11
C ASN A 17 -5.83 -10.02 -3.59
N HIS A 18 -5.82 -8.94 -4.36
CA HIS A 18 -6.60 -7.72 -4.10
C HIS A 18 -7.69 -7.57 -5.14
N THR A 19 -8.76 -6.87 -4.77
CA THR A 19 -9.83 -6.46 -5.68
C THR A 19 -10.10 -4.97 -5.47
N GLY A 20 -10.55 -4.27 -6.53
CA GLY A 20 -10.87 -2.85 -6.44
C GLY A 20 -9.70 -1.99 -5.95
N THR A 21 -8.46 -2.39 -6.27
CA THR A 21 -7.24 -1.73 -5.83
C THR A 21 -6.42 -1.33 -7.04
N ARG A 22 -5.95 -0.07 -7.05
CA ARG A 22 -4.98 0.43 -8.04
C ARG A 22 -3.77 0.95 -7.29
N ASN A 23 -2.61 0.39 -7.58
CA ASN A 23 -1.34 0.82 -6.97
C ASN A 23 -0.43 1.46 -8.00
N PHE A 24 0.20 2.57 -7.60
CA PHE A 24 1.21 3.28 -8.38
C PHE A 24 2.53 3.13 -7.64
N ARG A 25 3.41 2.26 -8.12
CA ARG A 25 4.72 2.06 -7.50
C ARG A 25 5.63 3.19 -7.94
N LEU A 26 5.86 4.15 -7.03
CA LEU A 26 6.67 5.33 -7.32
C LEU A 26 8.15 5.07 -7.11
N ILE A 27 8.51 4.56 -5.93
CA ILE A 27 9.92 4.34 -5.55
C ILE A 27 10.16 2.86 -5.36
N GLY A 28 11.12 2.34 -6.06
CA GLY A 28 11.51 0.94 -5.97
C GLY A 28 12.69 0.64 -6.89
N PRO A 29 13.11 -0.63 -6.96
CA PRO A 29 14.25 -1.01 -7.81
C PRO A 29 14.04 -0.68 -9.29
N GLU A 30 12.81 -0.80 -9.78
CA GLU A 30 12.51 -0.60 -11.20
C GLU A 30 12.39 0.86 -11.63
N THR A 31 12.22 1.79 -10.69
CA THR A 31 12.06 3.21 -11.00
C THR A 31 13.37 3.98 -10.76
N VAL A 32 13.88 3.92 -9.54
CA VAL A 32 15.06 4.72 -9.14
C VAL A 32 16.21 3.86 -8.63
N GLY A 33 16.10 2.52 -8.72
CA GLY A 33 17.14 1.63 -8.23
C GLY A 33 17.19 1.50 -6.72
N ALA A 34 16.10 1.80 -6.01
CA ALA A 34 16.05 1.67 -4.56
C ALA A 34 16.14 0.20 -4.15
N SER A 35 17.03 -0.12 -3.23
CA SER A 35 17.25 -1.50 -2.76
C SER A 35 16.71 -1.76 -1.35
N GLN A 36 16.44 -0.72 -0.58
CA GLN A 36 16.07 -0.84 0.84
C GLN A 36 14.63 -0.42 1.12
N VAL A 37 13.96 0.20 0.15
CA VAL A 37 12.63 0.77 0.37
C VAL A 37 11.81 0.75 -0.91
N GLU A 38 10.51 0.59 -0.75
CA GLU A 38 9.53 0.72 -1.82
C GLU A 38 8.43 1.65 -1.34
N VAL A 39 8.02 2.61 -2.18
CA VAL A 39 6.92 3.53 -1.87
C VAL A 39 5.90 3.47 -3.00
N LEU A 40 4.64 3.28 -2.64
CA LEU A 40 3.56 3.29 -3.59
C LEU A 40 2.37 4.09 -3.06
N ILE A 41 1.51 4.51 -3.98
CA ILE A 41 0.21 5.09 -3.65
C ILE A 41 -0.84 4.06 -4.05
N GLY A 42 -1.70 3.71 -3.11
CA GLY A 42 -2.83 2.80 -3.34
C GLY A 42 -4.15 3.53 -3.34
N GLU A 43 -5.02 3.16 -4.26
CA GLU A 43 -6.41 3.59 -4.30
C GLU A 43 -7.28 2.35 -4.15
N ILE A 44 -8.10 2.30 -3.10
CA ILE A 44 -8.87 1.11 -2.74
C ILE A 44 -10.33 1.51 -2.52
N GLU A 45 -11.25 0.79 -3.18
CA GLU A 45 -12.68 0.99 -3.02
C GLU A 45 -13.20 0.30 -1.76
N ARG A 46 -14.33 0.80 -1.23
CA ARG A 46 -15.01 0.19 -0.09
C ARG A 46 -15.36 -1.27 -0.38
N GLY A 47 -15.15 -2.14 0.61
CA GLY A 47 -15.46 -3.56 0.49
C GLY A 47 -14.49 -4.34 -0.39
N LYS A 48 -13.43 -3.70 -0.83
CA LYS A 48 -12.39 -4.29 -1.68
C LYS A 48 -11.07 -4.31 -0.91
N GLY A 49 -10.05 -4.85 -1.53
CA GLY A 49 -8.73 -4.97 -0.92
C GLY A 49 -8.34 -6.41 -0.65
N ALA A 50 -7.36 -6.60 0.23
CA ALA A 50 -6.83 -7.92 0.55
C ALA A 50 -7.50 -8.51 1.80
N LEU A 51 -7.52 -9.84 1.86
CA LEU A 51 -7.81 -10.56 3.10
C LEU A 51 -6.69 -10.28 4.12
N PRO A 52 -6.94 -10.55 5.43
CA PRO A 52 -5.89 -10.42 6.44
C PRO A 52 -4.65 -11.21 6.06
N HIS A 53 -3.48 -10.60 6.21
CA HIS A 53 -2.22 -11.23 5.82
C HIS A 53 -1.05 -10.66 6.63
N ALA A 54 0.12 -11.27 6.47
CA ALA A 54 1.38 -10.83 7.05
C ALA A 54 2.45 -10.86 5.98
N HIS A 55 3.46 -10.01 6.12
CA HIS A 55 4.61 -9.99 5.20
C HIS A 55 5.85 -10.49 5.92
N PRO A 56 6.35 -11.69 5.60
CA PRO A 56 7.55 -12.21 6.24
C PRO A 56 8.77 -11.31 5.98
N GLY A 57 9.40 -10.86 7.06
CA GLY A 57 10.64 -10.08 6.99
C GLY A 57 10.49 -8.66 6.46
N ILE A 58 9.26 -8.18 6.25
CA ILE A 58 9.01 -6.87 5.63
C ILE A 58 8.18 -6.01 6.58
N GLU A 59 8.68 -4.84 6.89
CA GLU A 59 7.91 -3.83 7.61
C GLU A 59 7.10 -3.00 6.63
N GLN A 60 5.92 -2.54 7.06
CA GLN A 60 5.06 -1.73 6.23
C GLN A 60 4.54 -0.53 7.01
N VAL A 61 4.53 0.61 6.35
CA VAL A 61 3.90 1.83 6.87
C VAL A 61 2.75 2.20 5.93
N CYS A 62 1.63 2.59 6.50
CA CYS A 62 0.52 3.19 5.75
C CYS A 62 0.28 4.60 6.27
N TYR A 63 0.29 5.56 5.36
CA TYR A 63 -0.04 6.95 5.64
C TYR A 63 -1.29 7.31 4.83
N LEU A 64 -2.39 7.59 5.52
CA LEU A 64 -3.65 7.84 4.83
C LEU A 64 -3.69 9.25 4.26
N LEU A 65 -3.98 9.36 2.97
CA LEU A 65 -4.08 10.63 2.26
C LEU A 65 -5.53 11.11 2.15
N GLU A 66 -6.46 10.18 1.86
CA GLU A 66 -7.88 10.51 1.69
C GLU A 66 -8.72 9.34 2.16
N GLY A 67 -9.92 9.64 2.69
CA GLY A 67 -10.89 8.65 3.12
C GLY A 67 -10.74 8.24 4.57
N GLU A 68 -11.33 7.10 4.94
CA GLU A 68 -11.28 6.56 6.29
C GLU A 68 -11.09 5.04 6.22
N ALA A 69 -10.31 4.51 7.15
CA ALA A 69 -10.06 3.08 7.24
C ALA A 69 -10.14 2.59 8.67
N ARG A 70 -10.45 1.31 8.82
CA ARG A 70 -10.34 0.57 10.07
C ARG A 70 -9.17 -0.40 9.94
N VAL A 71 -8.26 -0.37 10.90
CA VAL A 71 -7.01 -1.15 10.82
C VAL A 71 -6.91 -2.08 12.01
N GLU A 72 -6.47 -3.32 11.74
CA GLU A 72 -6.17 -4.31 12.76
C GLU A 72 -4.72 -4.75 12.58
N VAL A 73 -3.94 -4.69 13.66
CA VAL A 73 -2.53 -5.11 13.67
C VAL A 73 -2.37 -6.02 14.89
N GLY A 74 -2.23 -7.33 14.64
CA GLY A 74 -2.27 -8.30 15.73
C GLY A 74 -3.60 -8.16 16.47
N GLU A 75 -3.55 -7.85 17.76
CA GLU A 75 -4.74 -7.66 18.58
C GLU A 75 -5.18 -6.20 18.69
N GLU A 76 -4.39 -5.26 18.18
CA GLU A 76 -4.71 -3.84 18.22
C GLU A 76 -5.64 -3.47 17.08
N LYS A 77 -6.67 -2.66 17.38
CA LYS A 77 -7.66 -2.18 16.40
C LYS A 77 -7.83 -0.68 16.56
N PHE A 78 -7.88 0.02 15.45
CA PHE A 78 -8.03 1.48 15.46
C PHE A 78 -8.58 1.99 14.14
N ASP A 79 -9.11 3.21 14.17
CA ASP A 79 -9.48 3.94 12.97
C ASP A 79 -8.28 4.73 12.48
N LEU A 80 -8.15 4.84 11.17
CA LEU A 80 -7.09 5.62 10.51
C LEU A 80 -7.75 6.72 9.67
N ARG A 81 -7.32 7.96 9.87
CA ARG A 81 -7.83 9.15 9.20
C ARG A 81 -6.75 9.84 8.41
N PRO A 82 -7.11 10.72 7.47
CA PRO A 82 -6.11 11.45 6.67
C PRO A 82 -5.10 12.18 7.56
N GLY A 83 -3.83 12.08 7.17
CA GLY A 83 -2.73 12.67 7.92
C GLY A 83 -2.16 11.78 9.01
N GLU A 84 -2.76 10.61 9.23
CA GLU A 84 -2.29 9.66 10.24
C GLU A 84 -1.54 8.51 9.60
N ALA A 85 -0.58 7.95 10.36
CA ALA A 85 0.22 6.82 9.91
C ALA A 85 0.06 5.64 10.85
N CYS A 86 0.10 4.43 10.30
CA CYS A 86 0.16 3.20 11.09
C CYS A 86 1.30 2.31 10.61
N PHE A 87 1.69 1.38 11.47
CA PHE A 87 2.83 0.51 11.25
C PHE A 87 2.40 -0.96 11.34
N PHE A 88 2.83 -1.75 10.37
CA PHE A 88 2.65 -3.20 10.37
C PHE A 88 4.02 -3.85 10.57
N PRO A 89 4.30 -4.42 11.77
CA PRO A 89 5.54 -5.15 11.99
C PRO A 89 5.67 -6.34 11.05
N ALA A 90 6.91 -6.71 10.74
CA ALA A 90 7.17 -7.94 9.98
C ALA A 90 6.55 -9.14 10.69
N ASP A 91 5.99 -10.07 9.90
CA ASP A 91 5.44 -11.34 10.38
C ASP A 91 4.17 -11.22 11.24
N VAL A 92 3.62 -10.03 11.42
CA VAL A 92 2.41 -9.81 12.21
C VAL A 92 1.20 -9.65 11.27
N MET A 93 0.14 -10.39 11.54
CA MET A 93 -1.10 -10.30 10.76
C MET A 93 -1.69 -8.91 10.85
N HIS A 94 -2.10 -8.38 9.72
CA HIS A 94 -2.78 -7.10 9.64
C HIS A 94 -3.95 -7.13 8.66
N LYS A 95 -4.89 -6.24 8.88
CA LYS A 95 -6.06 -6.06 8.02
C LYS A 95 -6.37 -4.58 7.90
N PHE A 96 -6.59 -4.14 6.67
CA PHE A 96 -6.94 -2.76 6.35
C PHE A 96 -8.32 -2.77 5.69
N THR A 97 -9.31 -2.15 6.34
CA THR A 97 -10.69 -2.12 5.84
C THR A 97 -11.07 -0.69 5.48
N VAL A 98 -11.48 -0.48 4.24
CA VAL A 98 -11.92 0.81 3.74
C VAL A 98 -13.32 1.10 4.26
N LYS A 99 -13.50 2.20 4.98
CA LYS A 99 -14.77 2.60 5.61
C LYS A 99 -15.52 3.66 4.80
N SER A 100 -14.81 4.53 4.10
CA SER A 100 -15.38 5.50 3.18
C SER A 100 -15.64 4.85 1.82
N GLU A 101 -16.14 5.62 0.84
CA GLU A 101 -16.37 5.10 -0.50
C GLU A 101 -15.09 4.55 -1.12
N ARG A 102 -13.98 5.23 -0.88
CA ARG A 102 -12.64 4.78 -1.24
C ARG A 102 -11.61 5.45 -0.34
N VAL A 103 -10.39 4.92 -0.35
CA VAL A 103 -9.23 5.56 0.28
C VAL A 103 -8.12 5.76 -0.72
N ARG A 104 -7.27 6.72 -0.42
CA ARG A 104 -5.99 6.91 -1.09
C ARG A 104 -4.93 6.89 0.01
N VAL A 105 -3.98 5.98 -0.11
CA VAL A 105 -3.02 5.68 0.95
C VAL A 105 -1.63 5.56 0.38
N MET A 106 -0.65 6.17 1.07
CA MET A 106 0.76 5.95 0.76
C MET A 106 1.24 4.74 1.57
N VAL A 107 1.84 3.78 0.88
CA VAL A 107 2.35 2.55 1.48
C VAL A 107 3.85 2.49 1.28
N ILE A 108 4.56 2.20 2.36
CA ILE A 108 6.01 2.07 2.36
C ILE A 108 6.36 0.66 2.84
N TYR A 109 7.15 -0.07 2.05
CA TYR A 109 7.70 -1.38 2.43
C TYR A 109 9.21 -1.26 2.60
N ALA A 110 9.73 -1.88 3.64
CA ALA A 110 11.17 -1.95 3.89
C ALA A 110 11.53 -3.34 4.44
N PRO A 111 12.28 -4.15 3.68
CA PRO A 111 12.74 -3.95 2.31
C PRO A 111 11.60 -3.98 1.30
N PRO A 112 11.86 -3.73 0.01
CA PRO A 112 10.84 -3.77 -1.01
C PRO A 112 10.08 -5.10 -1.03
N TYR A 113 8.77 -5.03 -1.09
CA TYR A 113 7.92 -6.21 -1.18
C TYR A 113 7.83 -6.71 -2.63
N LEU A 114 7.77 -5.78 -3.58
CA LEU A 114 7.67 -6.07 -5.00
C LEU A 114 6.50 -7.00 -5.31
N GLU A 115 5.35 -6.71 -4.72
CA GLU A 115 4.16 -7.53 -4.94
C GLU A 115 3.81 -7.59 -6.42
N LYS A 116 3.38 -8.77 -6.85
CA LYS A 116 2.96 -8.98 -8.23
C LYS A 116 1.49 -8.59 -8.40
N GLY A 117 1.14 -8.18 -9.61
CA GLY A 117 -0.23 -7.84 -9.93
C GLY A 117 -0.43 -7.63 -11.40
N ALA A 118 -1.69 -7.58 -11.82
CA ALA A 118 -2.04 -7.33 -13.20
C ALA A 118 -1.84 -5.85 -13.52
N ARG A 119 -1.12 -5.60 -14.62
CA ARG A 119 -0.93 -4.23 -15.11
C ARG A 119 -2.27 -3.69 -15.61
N LEU A 120 -2.63 -2.50 -15.15
CA LEU A 120 -3.86 -1.84 -15.55
C LEU A 120 -3.57 -0.87 -16.70
N ALA A 121 -4.60 -0.63 -17.53
CA ALA A 121 -4.52 0.40 -18.56
C ALA A 121 -4.31 1.76 -17.90
N PRO A 122 -3.49 2.63 -18.50
CA PRO A 122 -3.24 3.97 -17.98
C PRO A 122 -4.49 4.85 -17.96
#